data_6e2d0dedcace2fc6fbd8cb5e78ffe8ab
#
_entry.id   6e2d0dedcace2fc6fbd8cb5e78ffe8ab
#
_cell.length_a   1.000
_cell.length_b   1.000
_cell.length_c   1.000
_cell.angle_alpha   90.00
_cell.angle_beta   90.00
_cell.angle_gamma   90.00
#
_symmetry.space_group_name_H-M   'P 1'
#
loop_
_entity.id
_entity.type
_entity.pdbx_description
1 polymer ?
#
loop_
_entity_poly.entity_id
_entity_poly.type
_entity_poly.pdbx_seq_one_letter_code
_entity_poly.pdbx_strand_id
1 'polypeptide(L)'
;MRDEVLALAIIIVPLSLAAVGGASSIYAPLQHQTVDVYGWLTAREFLDLFALARVTPGPGSMITTLIGWKVAGLAGALAATLALFVPSCVVCFFVARAWNRYRGTAWHTAIEKGLRPVAGGLVLAAVVVLLRLAETGPMGWAVVAASAAA
;
A
#
# COMPACT_ATOMS: atom_id res chain seq x y z
N MET A 1 -4.67 -25.72 -9.06
CA MET A 1 -4.38 -25.36 -7.64
C MET A 1 -2.90 -25.04 -7.40
N ARG A 2 -1.94 -25.95 -7.64
CA ARG A 2 -0.51 -25.63 -7.45
C ARG A 2 -0.01 -24.56 -8.41
N ASP A 3 -0.39 -24.64 -9.66
CA ASP A 3 0.03 -23.72 -10.71
C ASP A 3 -0.56 -22.32 -10.50
N GLU A 4 -1.78 -22.20 -10.01
CA GLU A 4 -2.42 -20.93 -9.68
C GLU A 4 -1.76 -20.25 -8.47
N VAL A 5 -1.41 -21.03 -7.44
CA VAL A 5 -0.67 -20.52 -6.26
C VAL A 5 0.71 -19.99 -6.66
N LEU A 6 1.43 -20.72 -7.53
CA LEU A 6 2.72 -20.27 -8.05
C LEU A 6 2.58 -19.03 -8.91
N ALA A 7 1.58 -18.98 -9.80
CA ALA A 7 1.31 -17.79 -10.62
C ALA A 7 0.98 -16.56 -9.76
N LEU A 8 0.16 -16.72 -8.72
CA LEU A 8 -0.12 -15.66 -7.73
C LEU A 8 1.18 -15.14 -7.09
N ALA A 9 2.05 -16.04 -6.62
CA ALA A 9 3.31 -15.64 -6.01
C ALA A 9 4.22 -14.89 -6.99
N ILE A 10 4.34 -15.37 -8.23
CA ILE A 10 5.17 -14.76 -9.28
C ILE A 10 4.69 -13.33 -9.61
N ILE A 11 3.38 -13.08 -9.57
CA ILE A 11 2.81 -11.76 -9.83
C ILE A 11 2.98 -10.83 -8.62
N ILE A 12 2.71 -11.34 -7.41
CA ILE A 12 2.65 -10.50 -6.22
C ILE A 12 4.04 -10.12 -5.71
N VAL A 13 5.05 -10.98 -5.83
CA VAL A 13 6.42 -10.68 -5.37
C VAL A 13 7.00 -9.42 -6.01
N PRO A 14 7.02 -9.25 -7.35
CA PRO A 14 7.51 -8.01 -7.95
C PRO A 14 6.63 -6.80 -7.60
N LEU A 15 5.32 -6.97 -7.47
CA LEU A 15 4.42 -5.90 -7.02
C LEU A 15 4.71 -5.47 -5.57
N SER A 16 5.07 -6.42 -4.70
CA SER A 16 5.50 -6.14 -3.34
C SER A 16 6.74 -5.24 -3.28
N LEU A 17 7.72 -5.51 -4.14
CA LEU A 17 8.95 -4.70 -4.23
C LEU A 17 8.70 -3.34 -4.90
N ALA A 18 7.75 -3.27 -5.83
CA ALA A 18 7.35 -2.03 -6.49
C ALA A 18 6.39 -1.17 -5.64
N ALA A 19 5.91 -1.66 -4.51
CA ALA A 19 4.97 -0.97 -3.61
C ALA A 19 5.60 0.23 -2.85
N VAL A 20 6.57 0.90 -3.47
CA VAL A 20 7.16 2.15 -2.97
C VAL A 20 6.10 3.24 -3.06
N GLY A 21 5.56 3.65 -1.92
CA GLY A 21 4.44 4.61 -1.85
C GLY A 21 3.15 4.02 -1.24
N GLY A 22 3.17 2.75 -0.88
CA GLY A 22 2.08 2.09 -0.14
C GLY A 22 1.19 1.21 -1.02
N ALA A 23 0.16 0.62 -0.40
CA ALA A 23 -0.74 -0.33 -1.06
C ALA A 23 -1.49 0.24 -2.27
N SER A 24 -1.69 1.56 -2.34
CA SER A 24 -2.38 2.21 -3.46
C SER A 24 -1.63 2.07 -4.79
N SER A 25 -0.31 2.00 -4.77
CA SER A 25 0.49 1.87 -6.00
C SER A 25 0.36 0.50 -6.69
N ILE A 26 -0.06 -0.53 -5.95
CA ILE A 26 -0.19 -1.88 -6.49
C ILE A 26 -1.58 -2.19 -7.07
N TYR A 27 -2.61 -1.36 -6.83
CA TYR A 27 -3.97 -1.69 -7.24
C TYR A 27 -4.14 -1.78 -8.76
N ALA A 28 -3.62 -0.81 -9.51
CA ALA A 28 -3.74 -0.81 -10.96
C ALA A 28 -2.98 -1.98 -11.62
N PRO A 29 -1.69 -2.24 -11.31
CA PRO A 29 -1.02 -3.41 -11.85
C PRO A 29 -1.62 -4.73 -11.36
N LEU A 30 -2.16 -4.80 -10.14
CA LEU A 30 -2.83 -5.99 -9.63
C LEU A 30 -4.13 -6.28 -10.40
N GLN A 31 -4.96 -5.24 -10.64
CA GLN A 31 -6.15 -5.35 -11.47
C GLN A 31 -5.81 -5.83 -12.87
N HIS A 32 -4.84 -5.20 -13.52
CA HIS A 32 -4.40 -5.59 -14.86
C HIS A 32 -3.97 -7.06 -14.92
N GLN A 33 -3.17 -7.53 -13.98
CA GLN A 33 -2.74 -8.92 -13.96
C GLN A 33 -3.90 -9.90 -13.72
N THR A 34 -4.77 -9.61 -12.73
CA THR A 34 -5.81 -10.56 -12.31
C THR A 34 -7.05 -10.56 -13.20
N VAL A 35 -7.34 -9.45 -13.87
CA VAL A 35 -8.52 -9.30 -14.74
C VAL A 35 -8.14 -9.46 -16.21
N ASP A 36 -7.15 -8.69 -16.70
CA ASP A 36 -6.88 -8.58 -18.13
C ASP A 36 -5.93 -9.70 -18.63
N VAL A 37 -4.92 -10.06 -17.84
CA VAL A 37 -3.91 -11.04 -18.26
C VAL A 37 -4.33 -12.48 -17.93
N TYR A 38 -4.68 -12.74 -16.68
CA TYR A 38 -5.01 -14.09 -16.21
C TYR A 38 -6.50 -14.40 -16.24
N GLY A 39 -7.37 -13.40 -16.31
CA GLY A 39 -8.82 -13.58 -16.35
C GLY A 39 -9.39 -14.30 -15.12
N TRP A 40 -8.70 -14.28 -13.99
CA TRP A 40 -9.16 -14.93 -12.75
C TRP A 40 -10.38 -14.24 -12.15
N LEU A 41 -10.53 -12.95 -12.43
CA LEU A 41 -11.60 -12.09 -11.91
C LEU A 41 -12.20 -11.27 -13.05
N THR A 42 -13.47 -10.98 -12.94
CA THR A 42 -14.09 -9.91 -13.73
C THR A 42 -13.77 -8.56 -13.10
N ALA A 43 -13.86 -7.48 -13.88
CA ALA A 43 -13.67 -6.12 -13.38
C ALA A 43 -14.62 -5.80 -12.21
N ARG A 44 -15.84 -6.33 -12.23
CA ARG A 44 -16.85 -6.16 -11.17
C ARG A 44 -16.44 -6.89 -9.89
N GLU A 45 -16.01 -8.12 -9.99
CA GLU A 45 -15.52 -8.89 -8.83
C GLU A 45 -14.30 -8.24 -8.20
N PHE A 46 -13.39 -7.69 -9.01
CA PHE A 46 -12.25 -6.93 -8.48
C PHE A 46 -12.71 -5.71 -7.67
N LEU A 47 -13.68 -4.95 -8.16
CA LEU A 47 -14.24 -3.80 -7.44
C LEU A 47 -14.94 -4.22 -6.15
N ASP A 48 -15.68 -5.33 -6.15
CA ASP A 48 -16.34 -5.86 -4.95
C ASP A 48 -15.30 -6.26 -3.88
N LEU A 49 -14.23 -6.94 -4.27
CA LEU A 49 -13.13 -7.30 -3.37
C LEU A 49 -12.36 -6.06 -2.88
N PHE A 50 -12.19 -5.06 -3.73
CA PHE A 50 -11.59 -3.79 -3.36
C PHE A 50 -12.44 -3.06 -2.31
N ALA A 51 -13.75 -2.98 -2.51
CA ALA A 51 -14.68 -2.36 -1.56
C ALA A 51 -14.66 -3.11 -0.22
N LEU A 52 -14.69 -4.45 -0.25
CA LEU A 52 -14.62 -5.30 0.94
C LEU A 52 -13.32 -5.06 1.73
N ALA A 53 -12.18 -4.98 1.02
CA ALA A 53 -10.89 -4.71 1.64
C ALA A 53 -10.83 -3.31 2.31
N ARG A 54 -11.63 -2.35 1.84
CA ARG A 54 -11.71 -1.00 2.42
C ARG A 54 -12.60 -0.91 3.63
N VAL A 55 -13.65 -1.71 3.70
CA VAL A 55 -14.58 -1.77 4.84
C VAL A 55 -13.97 -2.58 5.99
N THR A 56 -13.14 -3.57 5.67
CA THR A 56 -12.50 -4.41 6.70
C THR A 56 -11.37 -3.62 7.39
N PRO A 57 -11.34 -3.58 8.73
CA PRO A 57 -10.25 -2.95 9.46
C PRO A 57 -8.95 -3.71 9.23
N GLY A 58 -7.94 -3.04 8.63
CA GLY A 58 -6.66 -3.65 8.31
C GLY A 58 -5.87 -2.87 7.26
N PRO A 59 -4.69 -3.37 6.88
CA PRO A 59 -3.90 -2.74 5.83
C PRO A 59 -4.63 -2.83 4.49
N GLY A 60 -4.63 -1.76 3.69
CA GLY A 60 -5.28 -1.74 2.36
C GLY A 60 -4.77 -2.83 1.40
N SER A 61 -3.62 -3.41 1.69
CA SER A 61 -3.06 -4.56 0.97
C SER A 61 -3.82 -5.88 1.16
N MET A 62 -4.82 -5.94 2.07
CA MET A 62 -5.67 -7.13 2.25
C MET A 62 -6.41 -7.57 0.99
N ILE A 63 -6.58 -6.68 0.02
CA ILE A 63 -7.13 -7.05 -1.29
C ILE A 63 -6.38 -8.22 -1.93
N THR A 64 -5.05 -8.30 -1.79
CA THR A 64 -4.25 -9.40 -2.34
C THR A 64 -4.59 -10.73 -1.71
N THR A 65 -4.85 -10.74 -0.39
CA THR A 65 -5.30 -11.92 0.36
C THR A 65 -6.68 -12.40 -0.13
N LEU A 66 -7.62 -11.44 -0.34
CA LEU A 66 -8.96 -11.74 -0.83
C LEU A 66 -8.93 -12.29 -2.26
N ILE A 67 -8.10 -11.73 -3.13
CA ILE A 67 -7.88 -12.25 -4.48
C ILE A 67 -7.30 -13.66 -4.43
N GLY A 68 -6.28 -13.88 -3.61
CA GLY A 68 -5.71 -15.21 -3.40
C GLY A 68 -6.73 -16.23 -2.90
N TRP A 69 -7.61 -15.82 -1.99
CA TRP A 69 -8.72 -16.65 -1.53
C TRP A 69 -9.69 -17.02 -2.66
N LYS A 70 -10.05 -16.06 -3.48
CA LYS A 70 -10.98 -16.27 -4.61
C LYS A 70 -10.40 -17.22 -5.66
N VAL A 71 -9.09 -17.13 -5.92
CA VAL A 71 -8.41 -17.91 -6.96
C VAL A 71 -8.10 -19.34 -6.52
N ALA A 72 -7.54 -19.53 -5.33
CA ALA A 72 -7.06 -20.84 -4.86
C ALA A 72 -7.41 -21.14 -3.39
N GLY A 73 -8.49 -20.54 -2.87
CA GLY A 73 -8.96 -20.76 -1.51
C GLY A 73 -7.95 -20.37 -0.44
N LEU A 74 -7.94 -21.07 0.69
CA LEU A 74 -7.05 -20.79 1.82
C LEU A 74 -5.57 -20.83 1.44
N ALA A 75 -5.17 -21.76 0.59
CA ALA A 75 -3.79 -21.87 0.13
C ALA A 75 -3.37 -20.64 -0.71
N GLY A 76 -4.27 -20.16 -1.58
CA GLY A 76 -4.07 -18.94 -2.35
C GLY A 76 -3.99 -17.69 -1.49
N ALA A 77 -4.87 -17.58 -0.47
CA ALA A 77 -4.84 -16.46 0.47
C ALA A 77 -3.52 -16.39 1.24
N LEU A 78 -3.06 -17.51 1.78
CA LEU A 78 -1.79 -17.58 2.51
C LEU A 78 -0.59 -17.28 1.59
N ALA A 79 -0.57 -17.87 0.40
CA ALA A 79 0.49 -17.63 -0.58
C ALA A 79 0.56 -16.15 -1.01
N ALA A 80 -0.58 -15.54 -1.33
CA ALA A 80 -0.66 -14.13 -1.71
C ALA A 80 -0.19 -13.21 -0.58
N THR A 81 -0.60 -13.49 0.66
CA THR A 81 -0.18 -12.73 1.84
C THR A 81 1.33 -12.85 2.07
N LEU A 82 1.87 -14.07 2.04
CA LEU A 82 3.31 -14.28 2.21
C LEU A 82 4.12 -13.66 1.06
N ALA A 83 3.67 -13.81 -0.19
CA ALA A 83 4.31 -13.24 -1.36
C ALA A 83 4.34 -11.69 -1.31
N LEU A 84 3.35 -11.06 -0.68
CA LEU A 84 3.32 -9.61 -0.50
C LEU A 84 4.21 -9.15 0.64
N PHE A 85 4.08 -9.75 1.82
CA PHE A 85 4.72 -9.23 3.03
C PHE A 85 6.17 -9.69 3.20
N VAL A 86 6.51 -10.94 2.85
CA VAL A 86 7.87 -11.47 3.09
C VAL A 86 8.94 -10.67 2.34
N PRO A 87 8.83 -10.41 1.02
CA PRO A 87 9.84 -9.62 0.32
C PRO A 87 9.97 -8.20 0.88
N SER A 88 8.83 -7.53 1.14
CA SER A 88 8.82 -6.18 1.72
C SER A 88 9.47 -6.14 3.10
N CYS A 89 9.16 -7.10 3.99
CA CYS A 89 9.76 -7.20 5.31
C CYS A 89 11.27 -7.46 5.26
N VAL A 90 11.72 -8.32 4.34
CA VAL A 90 13.14 -8.60 4.14
C VAL A 90 13.88 -7.34 3.70
N VAL A 91 13.34 -6.62 2.70
CA VAL A 91 13.95 -5.35 2.24
C VAL A 91 13.97 -4.32 3.38
N CYS A 92 12.86 -4.13 4.08
CA CYS A 92 12.79 -3.20 5.24
C CYS A 92 13.80 -3.57 6.32
N PHE A 93 13.96 -4.86 6.62
CA PHE A 93 14.95 -5.32 7.61
C PHE A 93 16.38 -4.96 7.21
N PHE A 94 16.77 -5.23 5.96
CA PHE A 94 18.11 -4.90 5.49
C PHE A 94 18.34 -3.40 5.41
N VAL A 95 17.35 -2.63 4.95
CA VAL A 95 17.41 -1.17 4.93
C VAL A 95 17.55 -0.61 6.34
N ALA A 96 16.74 -1.07 7.28
CA ALA A 96 16.81 -0.64 8.68
C ALA A 96 18.16 -1.00 9.33
N ARG A 97 18.69 -2.20 9.04
CA ARG A 97 20.01 -2.63 9.50
C ARG A 97 21.11 -1.76 8.93
N ALA A 98 21.09 -1.47 7.64
CA ALA A 98 22.04 -0.58 6.97
C ALA A 98 21.93 0.84 7.56
N TRP A 99 20.71 1.35 7.72
CA TRP A 99 20.46 2.67 8.30
C TRP A 99 21.04 2.80 9.69
N ASN A 100 20.82 1.79 10.56
CA ASN A 100 21.39 1.77 11.91
C ASN A 100 22.91 1.67 11.92
N ARG A 101 23.51 0.94 10.98
CA ARG A 101 24.97 0.80 10.86
C ARG A 101 25.66 2.13 10.50
N TYR A 102 25.00 2.96 9.70
CA TYR A 102 25.55 4.25 9.27
C TYR A 102 25.04 5.45 10.09
N ARG A 103 24.37 5.18 11.22
CA ARG A 103 23.94 6.23 12.15
C ARG A 103 25.12 7.09 12.59
N GLY A 104 24.94 8.42 12.56
CA GLY A 104 25.96 9.38 12.98
C GLY A 104 26.94 9.79 11.87
N THR A 105 26.85 9.20 10.68
CA THR A 105 27.65 9.68 9.54
C THR A 105 27.06 10.97 8.99
N ALA A 106 27.90 11.81 8.35
CA ALA A 106 27.48 13.07 7.76
C ALA A 106 26.36 12.87 6.70
N TRP A 107 26.44 11.79 5.92
CA TRP A 107 25.44 11.39 4.93
C TRP A 107 24.10 11.08 5.56
N HIS A 108 24.08 10.31 6.63
CA HIS A 108 22.85 9.96 7.36
C HIS A 108 22.14 11.22 7.88
N THR A 109 22.89 12.11 8.49
CA THR A 109 22.35 13.39 9.01
C THR A 109 21.86 14.31 7.88
N ALA A 110 22.53 14.35 6.74
CA ALA A 110 22.12 15.15 5.58
C ALA A 110 20.80 14.62 4.99
N ILE A 111 20.68 13.30 4.80
CA ILE A 111 19.45 12.67 4.29
C ILE A 111 18.28 12.88 5.27
N GLU A 112 18.50 12.68 6.56
CA GLU A 112 17.47 12.86 7.57
C GLU A 112 16.97 14.31 7.62
N LYS A 113 17.88 15.27 7.63
CA LYS A 113 17.54 16.70 7.62
C LYS A 113 16.83 17.12 6.32
N GLY A 114 17.21 16.55 5.18
CA GLY A 114 16.58 16.84 3.89
C GLY A 114 15.20 16.22 3.74
N LEU A 115 14.97 15.02 4.26
CA LEU A 115 13.68 14.31 4.13
C LEU A 115 12.60 14.82 5.09
N ARG A 116 12.96 15.32 6.26
CA ARG A 116 11.99 15.85 7.25
C ARG A 116 11.08 16.94 6.69
N PRO A 117 11.60 18.03 6.06
CA PRO A 117 10.71 19.06 5.51
C PRO A 117 9.90 18.56 4.30
N VAL A 118 10.44 17.64 3.50
CA VAL A 118 9.71 17.04 2.37
C VAL A 118 8.51 16.25 2.86
N ALA A 119 8.69 15.39 3.88
CA ALA A 119 7.60 14.62 4.47
C ALA A 119 6.52 15.54 5.06
N GLY A 120 6.92 16.58 5.81
CA GLY A 120 5.99 17.59 6.35
C GLY A 120 5.24 18.33 5.24
N GLY A 121 5.93 18.73 4.18
CA GLY A 121 5.34 19.40 3.03
C GLY A 121 4.31 18.52 2.29
N LEU A 122 4.58 17.24 2.11
CA LEU A 122 3.65 16.29 1.49
C LEU A 122 2.37 16.09 2.33
N VAL A 123 2.51 16.00 3.65
CA VAL A 123 1.35 15.90 4.55
C VAL A 123 0.50 17.16 4.47
N LEU A 124 1.11 18.34 4.52
CA LEU A 124 0.39 19.62 4.37
C LEU A 124 -0.28 19.74 3.00
N ALA A 125 0.41 19.35 1.92
CA ALA A 125 -0.17 19.35 0.58
C ALA A 125 -1.39 18.41 0.50
N ALA A 126 -1.32 17.21 1.08
CA ALA A 126 -2.43 16.28 1.12
C ALA A 126 -3.63 16.86 1.89
N VAL A 127 -3.40 17.50 3.02
CA VAL A 127 -4.45 18.17 3.80
C VAL A 127 -5.11 19.29 2.97
N VAL A 128 -4.31 20.14 2.31
CA VAL A 128 -4.84 21.23 1.48
C VAL A 128 -5.67 20.70 0.31
N VAL A 129 -5.21 19.62 -0.35
CA VAL A 129 -5.95 18.99 -1.45
C VAL A 129 -7.26 18.41 -0.96
N LEU A 130 -7.26 17.69 0.16
CA LEU A 130 -8.48 17.13 0.74
C LEU A 130 -9.48 18.21 1.14
N LEU A 131 -9.00 19.32 1.71
CA LEU A 131 -9.85 20.47 2.06
C LEU A 131 -10.48 21.12 0.82
N ARG A 132 -9.73 21.21 -0.27
CA ARG A 132 -10.26 21.75 -1.55
C ARG A 132 -11.32 20.82 -2.16
N LEU A 133 -11.10 19.50 -2.10
CA LEU A 133 -12.03 18.51 -2.66
C LEU A 133 -13.29 18.34 -1.83
N ALA A 134 -13.22 18.58 -0.54
CA ALA A 134 -14.36 18.42 0.37
C ALA A 134 -15.43 19.51 0.23
N GLU A 135 -15.26 20.51 -0.66
CA GLU A 135 -16.17 21.66 -0.81
C GLU A 135 -16.68 22.20 0.55
N THR A 136 -15.80 22.22 1.54
CA THR A 136 -16.12 22.56 2.91
C THR A 136 -16.51 24.03 2.98
N GLY A 137 -17.77 24.30 3.29
CA GLY A 137 -18.23 25.62 3.69
C GLY A 137 -17.47 26.10 4.96
N PRO A 138 -17.77 27.30 5.46
CA PRO A 138 -17.06 27.92 6.59
C PRO A 138 -17.00 27.03 7.86
N MET A 139 -17.95 26.10 7.99
CA MET A 139 -18.03 25.16 9.10
C MET A 139 -16.92 24.09 9.06
N GLY A 140 -16.50 23.64 7.86
CA GLY A 140 -15.40 22.70 7.71
C GLY A 140 -14.04 23.31 8.09
N TRP A 141 -13.82 24.56 7.76
CA TRP A 141 -12.62 25.30 8.20
C TRP A 141 -12.54 25.46 9.72
N ALA A 142 -13.70 25.67 10.38
CA ALA A 142 -13.75 25.74 11.84
C ALA A 142 -13.36 24.40 12.51
N VAL A 143 -13.81 23.26 11.97
CA VAL A 143 -13.44 21.92 12.48
C VAL A 143 -11.95 21.65 12.31
N VAL A 144 -11.38 22.02 11.17
CA VAL A 144 -9.94 21.86 10.91
C VAL A 144 -9.10 22.72 11.84
N ALA A 145 -9.48 23.97 12.03
CA ALA A 145 -8.79 24.86 12.98
C ALA A 145 -8.87 24.35 14.42
N ALA A 146 -10.02 23.84 14.84
CA ALA A 146 -10.19 23.26 16.16
C ALA A 146 -9.37 21.99 16.38
N SER A 147 -9.27 21.12 15.37
CA SER A 147 -8.46 19.89 15.44
C SER A 147 -6.95 20.14 15.38
N ALA A 148 -6.52 21.26 14.81
CA ALA A 148 -5.11 21.66 14.76
C ALA A 148 -4.63 22.33 16.05
N ALA A 149 -5.57 22.80 16.88
CA ALA A 149 -5.29 23.47 18.15
C ALA A 149 -5.37 22.54 19.37
N ALA A 150 -5.85 21.30 19.19
CA ALA A 150 -5.96 20.24 20.21
C ALA A 150 -4.78 19.30 20.21
#